data_d3da9835c1b625fb65ba51cfebf55542
#
_entry.id   d3da9835c1b625fb65ba51cfebf55542
#
_cell.length_a   1.000
_cell.length_b   1.000
_cell.length_c   1.000
_cell.angle_alpha   90.00
_cell.angle_beta   90.00
_cell.angle_gamma   90.00
#
_symmetry.space_group_name_H-M   'P 1'
#
loop_
_entity.id
_entity.type
_entity.pdbx_description
1 polymer ?
#
loop_
_entity_poly.entity_id
_entity_poly.type
_entity_poly.pdbx_seq_one_letter_code
_entity_poly.pdbx_strand_id
1 'polypeptide(L)'
;MYKQSILTITTAIFLCGSCSSESSQEQTPVVENPSTPPNNYTDTQLLEMVQKDALKYFWDYAESNSKLARERYHTDNPGQDAHVVSAGGSGFGLMTILVGIKNGYVTKADAVSRLSTALNFLQNANRFHGAWPHWMNGTNGQVIPFSPQDDGGDLVETAFLAQGLICVREYFKNSTDPSEIALSQKADTLFKGIEWNWYTKGENTLYWHWSPNFEFDMNMALKGFDEVLITYVLAAASPTHTINKPVYTNGWARNGAIASPASQYGLPLVVNHNTAPGNVGPMFWSHYSFLALDPRGLTDDYVNYGNATTNHAKIMYQYCVDNPKGWLGYNSKSWGLTASYSRNPLTGGDDYSAHQPSNDLGIITPTAALSNMPYTPVESMNMLRFLYNENYSKYIGVAGPYDAYSVHYNWVTPRYLAIDQGTIAPMIENHKTQFLWQLFMNAPDVRQGLIKLGFHSTQYGF
;
A
#
# COMPACT_ATOMS: atom_id res chain seq x y z
N MET A 1 15.81 8.89 -11.35
CA MET A 1 16.19 9.27 -12.74
C MET A 1 16.54 7.99 -13.49
N TYR A 2 15.60 7.38 -14.17
CA TYR A 2 15.87 6.21 -15.01
C TYR A 2 16.49 6.66 -16.31
N LYS A 3 17.70 6.19 -16.60
CA LYS A 3 18.35 6.39 -17.90
C LYS A 3 17.76 5.40 -18.89
N GLN A 4 17.08 5.91 -19.93
CA GLN A 4 16.73 5.16 -21.12
C GLN A 4 17.99 4.84 -21.93
N SER A 5 18.25 3.58 -22.18
CA SER A 5 19.24 3.15 -23.19
C SER A 5 18.56 3.11 -24.55
N ILE A 6 19.00 4.00 -25.46
CA ILE A 6 18.56 4.05 -26.84
C ILE A 6 19.36 2.99 -27.59
N LEU A 7 18.69 1.99 -28.14
CA LEU A 7 19.25 1.05 -29.10
C LEU A 7 18.74 1.39 -30.50
N THR A 8 19.65 1.87 -31.36
CA THR A 8 19.37 2.23 -32.74
C THR A 8 19.38 0.96 -33.60
N ILE A 9 18.25 0.61 -34.22
CA ILE A 9 18.18 -0.45 -35.22
C ILE A 9 17.91 0.16 -36.60
N THR A 10 18.82 -0.10 -37.53
CA THR A 10 18.84 0.37 -38.89
C THR A 10 17.78 -0.34 -39.75
N THR A 11 16.96 0.46 -40.43
CA THR A 11 15.91 0.01 -41.34
C THR A 11 16.50 -0.48 -42.67
N ALA A 12 16.17 -1.72 -43.07
CA ALA A 12 16.35 -2.19 -44.45
C ALA A 12 14.97 -2.26 -45.11
N ILE A 13 14.79 -1.47 -46.14
CA ILE A 13 13.59 -1.43 -46.98
C ILE A 13 13.68 -2.51 -48.03
N PHE A 14 12.70 -3.41 -48.12
CA PHE A 14 12.44 -4.23 -49.31
C PHE A 14 11.05 -3.93 -49.84
N LEU A 15 11.02 -3.34 -51.05
CA LEU A 15 9.83 -3.16 -51.86
C LEU A 15 9.61 -4.45 -52.66
N CYS A 16 8.43 -5.05 -52.59
CA CYS A 16 7.85 -5.86 -53.63
C CYS A 16 6.34 -5.68 -53.64
N GLY A 17 5.83 -5.44 -54.84
CA GLY A 17 4.48 -4.94 -55.10
C GLY A 17 3.40 -6.00 -55.16
N SER A 18 2.24 -5.43 -55.09
CA SER A 18 0.87 -5.77 -55.59
C SER A 18 0.45 -7.21 -55.81
N CYS A 19 -0.66 -7.59 -55.17
CA CYS A 19 -1.88 -7.97 -55.91
C CYS A 19 -3.06 -7.99 -54.91
N SER A 20 -4.11 -7.30 -55.32
CA SER A 20 -5.42 -7.20 -54.68
C SER A 20 -6.20 -8.52 -54.80
N SER A 21 -6.76 -8.97 -53.68
CA SER A 21 -8.01 -9.76 -53.70
C SER A 21 -8.78 -9.41 -52.42
N GLU A 22 -9.89 -8.71 -52.57
CA GLU A 22 -10.91 -8.53 -51.55
C GLU A 22 -11.51 -9.89 -51.19
N SER A 23 -11.27 -10.35 -49.96
CA SER A 23 -12.08 -11.38 -49.34
C SER A 23 -12.81 -10.76 -48.17
N SER A 24 -14.14 -10.60 -48.36
CA SER A 24 -15.07 -10.33 -47.29
C SER A 24 -14.96 -11.38 -46.21
N GLN A 25 -14.33 -11.04 -45.08
CA GLN A 25 -14.43 -11.86 -43.86
C GLN A 25 -15.80 -11.62 -43.24
N GLU A 26 -16.67 -12.62 -43.30
CA GLU A 26 -17.84 -12.73 -42.46
C GLU A 26 -17.38 -12.66 -40.99
N GLN A 27 -17.83 -11.60 -40.29
CA GLN A 27 -17.74 -11.51 -38.84
C GLN A 27 -18.60 -12.60 -38.23
N THR A 28 -17.99 -13.66 -37.72
CA THR A 28 -18.66 -14.61 -36.85
C THR A 28 -19.22 -13.84 -35.64
N PRO A 29 -20.52 -13.98 -35.31
CA PRO A 29 -21.09 -13.33 -34.14
C PRO A 29 -20.36 -13.84 -32.89
N VAL A 30 -19.86 -12.90 -32.09
CA VAL A 30 -19.34 -13.19 -30.77
C VAL A 30 -20.51 -13.76 -29.95
N VAL A 31 -20.49 -15.05 -29.70
CA VAL A 31 -21.41 -15.67 -28.76
C VAL A 31 -21.08 -15.11 -27.39
N GLU A 32 -21.87 -14.14 -26.92
CA GLU A 32 -21.86 -13.74 -25.52
C GLU A 32 -22.23 -14.99 -24.70
N ASN A 33 -21.26 -15.50 -23.93
CA ASN A 33 -21.56 -16.51 -22.91
C ASN A 33 -22.66 -15.95 -22.00
N PRO A 34 -23.69 -16.75 -21.66
CA PRO A 34 -24.74 -16.29 -20.77
C PRO A 34 -24.11 -15.78 -19.49
N SER A 35 -24.25 -14.48 -19.25
CA SER A 35 -23.77 -13.83 -18.04
C SER A 35 -24.36 -14.55 -16.84
N THR A 36 -23.51 -15.06 -15.96
CA THR A 36 -23.94 -15.56 -14.64
C THR A 36 -24.83 -14.45 -14.02
N PRO A 37 -26.03 -14.76 -13.52
CA PRO A 37 -26.88 -13.74 -12.93
C PRO A 37 -26.12 -13.02 -11.82
N PRO A 38 -26.24 -11.68 -11.71
CA PRO A 38 -25.52 -10.91 -10.73
C PRO A 38 -25.85 -11.42 -9.31
N ASN A 39 -24.82 -11.54 -8.47
CA ASN A 39 -25.00 -11.82 -7.05
C ASN A 39 -25.75 -10.66 -6.37
N ASN A 40 -26.51 -10.94 -5.34
CA ASN A 40 -27.30 -9.96 -4.60
C ASN A 40 -26.84 -9.85 -3.13
N TYR A 41 -25.54 -9.73 -2.90
CA TYR A 41 -25.01 -9.52 -1.54
C TYR A 41 -25.35 -8.12 -1.04
N THR A 42 -25.75 -8.06 0.23
CA THR A 42 -25.94 -6.79 0.95
C THR A 42 -24.59 -6.12 1.22
N ASP A 43 -24.59 -4.81 1.50
CA ASP A 43 -23.37 -4.07 1.83
C ASP A 43 -22.60 -4.67 3.01
N THR A 44 -23.31 -5.13 4.05
CA THR A 44 -22.71 -5.80 5.20
C THR A 44 -22.00 -7.09 4.79
N GLN A 45 -22.65 -7.92 3.96
CA GLN A 45 -22.05 -9.14 3.43
C GLN A 45 -20.82 -8.85 2.56
N LEU A 46 -20.90 -7.82 1.73
CA LEU A 46 -19.79 -7.40 0.84
C LEU A 46 -18.57 -6.94 1.65
N LEU A 47 -18.77 -6.12 2.68
CA LEU A 47 -17.68 -5.68 3.57
C LEU A 47 -17.03 -6.86 4.29
N GLU A 48 -17.84 -7.81 4.78
CA GLU A 48 -17.33 -9.03 5.41
C GLU A 48 -16.57 -9.92 4.43
N MET A 49 -17.11 -10.12 3.23
CA MET A 49 -16.48 -10.97 2.20
C MET A 49 -15.13 -10.43 1.79
N VAL A 50 -15.02 -9.13 1.44
CA VAL A 50 -13.76 -8.56 0.99
C VAL A 50 -12.71 -8.53 2.10
N GLN A 51 -13.10 -8.31 3.37
CA GLN A 51 -12.16 -8.40 4.50
C GLN A 51 -11.65 -9.85 4.70
N LYS A 52 -12.52 -10.85 4.60
CA LYS A 52 -12.13 -12.27 4.67
C LYS A 52 -11.22 -12.66 3.50
N ASP A 53 -11.55 -12.20 2.31
CA ASP A 53 -10.77 -12.51 1.11
C ASP A 53 -9.37 -11.88 1.18
N ALA A 54 -9.26 -10.59 1.57
CA ALA A 54 -7.97 -9.94 1.77
C ALA A 54 -7.13 -10.62 2.86
N LEU A 55 -7.79 -11.10 3.95
CA LEU A 55 -7.10 -11.86 4.99
C LEU A 55 -6.46 -13.15 4.46
N LYS A 56 -7.09 -13.85 3.50
CA LYS A 56 -6.52 -15.09 2.91
C LYS A 56 -5.14 -14.88 2.34
N TYR A 57 -4.85 -13.71 1.77
CA TYR A 57 -3.51 -13.40 1.27
C TYR A 57 -2.45 -13.56 2.36
N PHE A 58 -2.70 -13.05 3.54
CA PHE A 58 -1.80 -13.06 4.69
C PHE A 58 -1.92 -14.31 5.56
N TRP A 59 -2.94 -15.10 5.35
CA TRP A 59 -3.20 -16.30 6.13
C TRP A 59 -2.91 -17.59 5.36
N ASP A 60 -3.53 -17.76 4.20
CA ASP A 60 -3.43 -18.98 3.41
C ASP A 60 -2.25 -18.93 2.42
N TYR A 61 -1.95 -17.74 1.88
CA TYR A 61 -0.95 -17.51 0.85
C TYR A 61 0.34 -16.85 1.36
N ALA A 62 0.48 -16.65 2.66
CA ALA A 62 1.73 -16.20 3.28
C ALA A 62 2.89 -17.16 3.04
N GLU A 63 4.12 -16.70 3.18
CA GLU A 63 5.30 -17.57 3.10
C GLU A 63 5.26 -18.62 4.22
N SER A 64 5.56 -19.88 3.87
CA SER A 64 5.22 -21.04 4.70
C SER A 64 6.07 -21.17 5.96
N ASN A 65 7.32 -20.72 5.96
CA ASN A 65 8.24 -20.81 7.09
C ASN A 65 8.14 -19.56 8.01
N SER A 66 8.33 -18.39 7.45
CA SER A 66 8.33 -17.12 8.19
C SER A 66 6.94 -16.68 8.64
N LYS A 67 5.89 -17.12 7.97
CA LYS A 67 4.51 -16.60 8.10
C LYS A 67 4.34 -15.12 7.75
N LEU A 68 5.36 -14.50 7.14
CA LEU A 68 5.32 -13.13 6.61
C LEU A 68 4.59 -13.09 5.27
N ALA A 69 4.21 -11.89 4.85
CA ALA A 69 3.58 -11.68 3.57
C ALA A 69 4.55 -11.94 2.43
N ARG A 70 4.21 -12.86 1.52
CA ARG A 70 4.88 -12.93 0.21
C ARG A 70 4.78 -11.57 -0.45
N GLU A 71 5.84 -11.11 -1.09
CA GLU A 71 5.81 -9.83 -1.78
C GLU A 71 4.70 -9.81 -2.84
N ARG A 72 4.58 -10.93 -3.60
CA ARG A 72 3.53 -11.14 -4.59
C ARG A 72 3.03 -12.59 -4.61
N TYR A 73 1.83 -12.75 -5.17
CA TYR A 73 1.26 -14.07 -5.41
C TYR A 73 0.64 -14.12 -6.81
N HIS A 74 1.12 -15.06 -7.61
CA HIS A 74 0.59 -15.33 -8.95
C HIS A 74 -0.31 -16.56 -8.90
N THR A 75 -1.60 -16.43 -9.21
CA THR A 75 -2.51 -17.58 -9.23
C THR A 75 -2.23 -18.51 -10.40
N ASP A 76 -1.70 -17.97 -11.49
CA ASP A 76 -1.27 -18.69 -12.69
C ASP A 76 0.12 -19.37 -12.53
N ASN A 77 0.91 -18.94 -11.53
CA ASN A 77 2.21 -19.55 -11.19
C ASN A 77 2.51 -19.45 -9.69
N PRO A 78 1.82 -20.23 -8.82
CA PRO A 78 1.91 -20.10 -7.35
C PRO A 78 3.30 -20.32 -6.75
N GLY A 79 4.18 -21.02 -7.45
CA GLY A 79 5.56 -21.28 -7.01
C GLY A 79 6.54 -20.14 -7.29
N GLN A 80 6.18 -19.20 -8.17
CA GLN A 80 7.06 -18.11 -8.54
C GLN A 80 7.31 -17.20 -7.33
N ASP A 81 8.59 -16.93 -7.06
CA ASP A 81 9.06 -16.05 -5.99
C ASP A 81 8.44 -16.32 -4.60
N ALA A 82 8.01 -17.60 -4.37
CA ALA A 82 7.31 -18.01 -3.17
C ALA A 82 8.09 -17.75 -1.87
N HIS A 83 9.41 -17.63 -1.95
CA HIS A 83 10.31 -17.36 -0.84
C HIS A 83 10.55 -15.86 -0.57
N VAL A 84 10.09 -14.98 -1.48
CA VAL A 84 10.29 -13.53 -1.32
C VAL A 84 9.19 -12.94 -0.45
N VAL A 85 9.57 -12.31 0.67
CA VAL A 85 8.67 -11.58 1.56
C VAL A 85 9.06 -10.11 1.61
N SER A 86 8.06 -9.20 1.67
CA SER A 86 8.30 -7.78 1.83
C SER A 86 8.13 -7.35 3.30
N ALA A 87 8.96 -6.41 3.74
CA ALA A 87 8.89 -5.88 5.10
C ALA A 87 7.57 -5.12 5.32
N GLY A 88 7.25 -4.14 4.48
CA GLY A 88 6.05 -3.32 4.61
C GLY A 88 4.77 -4.10 4.43
N GLY A 89 4.69 -4.93 3.36
CA GLY A 89 3.54 -5.82 3.16
C GLY A 89 3.30 -6.75 4.33
N SER A 90 4.36 -7.20 5.02
CA SER A 90 4.23 -7.99 6.25
C SER A 90 3.65 -7.17 7.40
N GLY A 91 4.02 -5.90 7.54
CA GLY A 91 3.41 -4.99 8.53
C GLY A 91 1.91 -4.80 8.32
N PHE A 92 1.50 -4.63 7.07
CA PHE A 92 0.08 -4.56 6.70
C PHE A 92 -0.64 -5.89 6.99
N GLY A 93 0.05 -7.02 6.76
CA GLY A 93 -0.42 -8.36 7.12
C GLY A 93 -0.65 -8.53 8.62
N LEU A 94 0.25 -8.02 9.47
CA LEU A 94 0.05 -8.03 10.93
C LEU A 94 -1.25 -7.32 11.30
N MET A 95 -1.52 -6.14 10.74
CA MET A 95 -2.76 -5.39 10.98
C MET A 95 -3.99 -6.12 10.44
N THR A 96 -3.90 -6.73 9.26
CA THR A 96 -4.96 -7.54 8.66
C THR A 96 -5.31 -8.76 9.53
N ILE A 97 -4.32 -9.42 10.14
CA ILE A 97 -4.54 -10.53 11.07
C ILE A 97 -5.28 -10.05 12.34
N LEU A 98 -4.93 -8.87 12.87
CA LEU A 98 -5.68 -8.28 14.00
C LEU A 98 -7.15 -8.01 13.65
N VAL A 99 -7.42 -7.52 12.43
CA VAL A 99 -8.79 -7.38 11.90
C VAL A 99 -9.48 -8.75 11.85
N GLY A 100 -8.75 -9.79 11.43
CA GLY A 100 -9.24 -11.17 11.41
C GLY A 100 -9.64 -11.69 12.80
N ILE A 101 -8.83 -11.43 13.84
CA ILE A 101 -9.16 -11.79 15.23
C ILE A 101 -10.41 -11.03 15.69
N LYS A 102 -10.43 -9.70 15.47
CA LYS A 102 -11.53 -8.83 15.91
C LYS A 102 -12.89 -9.24 15.36
N ASN A 103 -12.92 -9.66 14.11
CA ASN A 103 -14.17 -10.08 13.43
C ASN A 103 -14.44 -11.59 13.52
N GLY A 104 -13.60 -12.38 14.21
CA GLY A 104 -13.78 -13.82 14.36
C GLY A 104 -13.53 -14.62 13.07
N TYR A 105 -12.78 -14.08 12.11
CA TYR A 105 -12.40 -14.78 10.88
C TYR A 105 -11.33 -15.85 11.13
N VAL A 106 -10.49 -15.61 12.14
CA VAL A 106 -9.51 -16.57 12.65
C VAL A 106 -9.60 -16.62 14.17
N THR A 107 -9.19 -17.74 14.76
CA THR A 107 -9.15 -17.84 16.23
C THR A 107 -7.99 -17.01 16.77
N LYS A 108 -8.18 -16.44 17.97
CA LYS A 108 -7.09 -15.68 18.62
C LYS A 108 -5.88 -16.57 18.90
N ALA A 109 -6.07 -17.82 19.29
CA ALA A 109 -4.98 -18.75 19.57
C ALA A 109 -4.12 -19.05 18.33
N ASP A 110 -4.76 -19.34 17.18
CA ASP A 110 -4.04 -19.57 15.92
C ASP A 110 -3.29 -18.31 15.47
N ALA A 111 -3.92 -17.15 15.63
CA ALA A 111 -3.29 -15.87 15.30
C ALA A 111 -2.07 -15.59 16.19
N VAL A 112 -2.15 -15.81 17.50
CA VAL A 112 -1.01 -15.67 18.42
C VAL A 112 0.13 -16.60 18.04
N SER A 113 -0.14 -17.86 17.71
CA SER A 113 0.85 -18.82 17.23
C SER A 113 1.55 -18.33 15.96
N ARG A 114 0.77 -17.88 14.97
CA ARG A 114 1.27 -17.35 13.70
C ARG A 114 2.10 -16.07 13.88
N LEU A 115 1.58 -15.09 14.61
CA LEU A 115 2.26 -13.84 14.91
C LEU A 115 3.57 -14.07 15.67
N SER A 116 3.57 -15.02 16.63
CA SER A 116 4.80 -15.40 17.36
C SER A 116 5.86 -15.98 16.42
N THR A 117 5.47 -16.82 15.45
CA THR A 117 6.37 -17.34 14.43
C THR A 117 6.95 -16.21 13.58
N ALA A 118 6.10 -15.29 13.09
CA ALA A 118 6.51 -14.16 12.28
C ALA A 118 7.46 -13.21 13.03
N LEU A 119 7.14 -12.84 14.28
CA LEU A 119 7.99 -11.94 15.05
C LEU A 119 9.32 -12.60 15.48
N ASN A 120 9.34 -13.91 15.73
CA ASN A 120 10.58 -14.65 15.97
C ASN A 120 11.46 -14.70 14.72
N PHE A 121 10.86 -14.88 13.55
CA PHE A 121 11.59 -14.81 12.27
C PHE A 121 12.20 -13.42 12.07
N LEU A 122 11.42 -12.35 12.23
CA LEU A 122 11.89 -10.96 12.11
C LEU A 122 13.02 -10.61 13.06
N GLN A 123 13.05 -11.21 14.26
CA GLN A 123 14.13 -11.00 15.22
C GLN A 123 15.46 -11.55 14.71
N ASN A 124 15.46 -12.63 13.94
CA ASN A 124 16.63 -13.34 13.45
C ASN A 124 16.98 -12.98 11.98
N ALA A 125 16.10 -12.26 11.28
CA ALA A 125 16.34 -11.80 9.91
C ALA A 125 17.41 -10.70 9.87
N ASN A 126 17.98 -10.45 8.69
CA ASN A 126 18.90 -9.35 8.48
C ASN A 126 18.28 -8.01 8.89
N ARG A 127 19.05 -7.24 9.64
CA ARG A 127 18.72 -5.87 10.03
C ARG A 127 19.97 -5.00 9.88
N PHE A 128 19.77 -3.82 9.32
CA PHE A 128 20.84 -2.86 9.04
C PHE A 128 20.55 -1.58 9.82
N HIS A 129 21.33 -1.33 10.87
CA HIS A 129 20.99 -0.29 11.83
C HIS A 129 19.54 -0.40 12.31
N GLY A 130 19.13 -1.63 12.59
CA GLY A 130 17.79 -1.95 13.06
C GLY A 130 16.69 -1.98 12.01
N ALA A 131 16.88 -1.45 10.81
CA ALA A 131 15.90 -1.53 9.73
C ALA A 131 15.98 -2.87 8.99
N TRP A 132 14.83 -3.40 8.57
CA TRP A 132 14.75 -4.55 7.69
C TRP A 132 14.94 -4.13 6.23
N PRO A 133 15.39 -5.04 5.35
CA PRO A 133 15.46 -4.76 3.93
C PRO A 133 14.05 -4.69 3.30
N HIS A 134 13.98 -4.12 2.12
CA HIS A 134 12.76 -4.10 1.31
C HIS A 134 12.20 -5.50 1.12
N TRP A 135 13.03 -6.41 0.61
CA TRP A 135 12.72 -7.83 0.44
C TRP A 135 13.66 -8.72 1.25
N MET A 136 13.08 -9.78 1.81
CA MET A 136 13.80 -10.84 2.54
C MET A 136 13.47 -12.21 1.95
N ASN A 137 14.42 -13.13 2.08
CA ASN A 137 14.15 -14.54 1.87
C ASN A 137 13.41 -15.11 3.10
N GLY A 138 12.15 -15.50 2.92
CA GLY A 138 11.28 -16.01 3.98
C GLY A 138 11.75 -17.33 4.62
N THR A 139 12.71 -18.03 4.00
CA THR A 139 13.27 -19.26 4.56
C THR A 139 14.38 -18.99 5.58
N ASN A 140 15.24 -17.99 5.33
CA ASN A 140 16.45 -17.76 6.13
C ASN A 140 16.65 -16.32 6.64
N GLY A 141 15.77 -15.37 6.26
CA GLY A 141 15.82 -13.98 6.69
C GLY A 141 16.90 -13.12 6.05
N GLN A 142 17.60 -13.62 5.03
CA GLN A 142 18.61 -12.85 4.32
C GLN A 142 17.98 -11.83 3.40
N VAL A 143 18.67 -10.69 3.20
CA VAL A 143 18.27 -9.66 2.25
C VAL A 143 18.23 -10.22 0.83
N ILE A 144 17.18 -9.86 0.10
CA ILE A 144 17.09 -9.99 -1.36
C ILE A 144 17.14 -8.57 -1.90
N PRO A 145 18.18 -8.18 -2.65
CA PRO A 145 18.31 -6.81 -3.16
C PRO A 145 17.12 -6.42 -4.06
N PHE A 146 16.47 -5.31 -3.73
CA PHE A 146 15.43 -4.74 -4.60
C PHE A 146 16.03 -4.10 -5.85
N SER A 147 17.22 -3.52 -5.70
CA SER A 147 18.06 -3.02 -6.77
C SER A 147 19.55 -3.20 -6.39
N PRO A 148 20.51 -3.00 -7.32
CA PRO A 148 21.94 -3.22 -7.02
C PRO A 148 22.48 -2.45 -5.80
N GLN A 149 21.94 -1.28 -5.48
CA GLN A 149 22.34 -0.46 -4.32
C GLN A 149 21.37 -0.57 -3.14
N ASP A 150 20.25 -1.29 -3.32
CA ASP A 150 19.23 -1.54 -2.29
C ASP A 150 19.37 -2.99 -1.79
N ASP A 151 20.52 -3.26 -1.18
CA ASP A 151 20.92 -4.55 -0.61
C ASP A 151 21.08 -4.49 0.91
N GLY A 152 20.47 -3.50 1.52
CA GLY A 152 20.58 -3.20 2.95
C GLY A 152 19.25 -2.87 3.60
N GLY A 153 19.24 -1.87 4.49
CA GLY A 153 18.05 -1.44 5.22
C GLY A 153 17.18 -0.47 4.42
N ASP A 154 15.88 -0.76 4.36
CA ASP A 154 14.85 0.12 3.84
C ASP A 154 14.04 0.69 5.02
N LEU A 155 14.21 1.99 5.29
CA LEU A 155 13.59 2.65 6.45
C LEU A 155 12.08 2.83 6.28
N VAL A 156 11.59 2.99 5.05
CA VAL A 156 10.16 3.22 4.74
C VAL A 156 9.39 1.91 4.84
N GLU A 157 9.88 0.83 4.24
CA GLU A 157 9.33 -0.52 4.42
C GLU A 157 9.37 -0.96 5.89
N THR A 158 10.46 -0.62 6.60
CA THR A 158 10.57 -0.82 8.05
C THR A 158 9.53 -0.02 8.82
N ALA A 159 9.20 1.19 8.41
CA ALA A 159 8.14 1.98 9.06
C ALA A 159 6.76 1.36 8.86
N PHE A 160 6.47 0.83 7.68
CA PHE A 160 5.23 0.09 7.43
C PHE A 160 5.15 -1.18 8.29
N LEU A 161 6.24 -1.91 8.44
CA LEU A 161 6.32 -3.05 9.36
C LEU A 161 6.09 -2.61 10.81
N ALA A 162 6.72 -1.51 11.23
CA ALA A 162 6.65 -1.00 12.60
C ALA A 162 5.24 -0.50 12.98
N GLN A 163 4.44 0.02 12.03
CA GLN A 163 3.01 0.27 12.28
C GLN A 163 2.30 -0.99 12.76
N GLY A 164 2.50 -2.10 12.05
CA GLY A 164 1.93 -3.40 12.40
C GLY A 164 2.42 -3.89 13.76
N LEU A 165 3.72 -3.75 14.05
CA LEU A 165 4.30 -4.12 15.35
C LEU A 165 3.66 -3.34 16.50
N ILE A 166 3.47 -2.03 16.35
CA ILE A 166 2.81 -1.22 17.38
C ILE A 166 1.35 -1.64 17.57
N CYS A 167 0.61 -1.89 16.49
CA CYS A 167 -0.76 -2.40 16.59
C CYS A 167 -0.83 -3.75 17.33
N VAL A 168 0.10 -4.69 17.04
CA VAL A 168 0.20 -5.97 17.75
C VAL A 168 0.52 -5.74 19.23
N ARG A 169 1.52 -4.91 19.53
CA ARG A 169 1.88 -4.55 20.91
C ARG A 169 0.67 -4.03 21.69
N GLU A 170 -0.01 -3.04 21.15
CA GLU A 170 -1.14 -2.37 21.81
C GLU A 170 -2.36 -3.29 21.96
N TYR A 171 -2.60 -4.18 20.99
CA TYR A 171 -3.70 -5.13 21.07
C TYR A 171 -3.54 -6.13 22.22
N PHE A 172 -2.31 -6.62 22.46
CA PHE A 172 -2.02 -7.64 23.47
C PHE A 172 -1.45 -7.10 24.79
N LYS A 173 -1.17 -5.81 24.93
CA LYS A 173 -0.45 -5.23 26.10
C LYS A 173 -1.13 -5.47 27.47
N ASN A 174 -2.45 -5.60 27.48
CA ASN A 174 -3.24 -5.79 28.70
C ASN A 174 -3.68 -7.24 28.91
N SER A 175 -3.13 -8.18 28.16
CA SER A 175 -3.47 -9.59 28.31
C SER A 175 -2.90 -10.17 29.63
N THR A 176 -3.57 -11.21 30.11
CA THR A 176 -3.08 -12.05 31.21
C THR A 176 -2.52 -13.40 30.73
N ASP A 177 -2.67 -13.70 29.45
CA ASP A 177 -2.10 -14.91 28.84
C ASP A 177 -0.61 -14.74 28.60
N PRO A 178 0.26 -15.66 29.07
CA PRO A 178 1.72 -15.53 28.92
C PRO A 178 2.19 -15.45 27.46
N SER A 179 1.54 -16.14 26.53
CA SER A 179 1.91 -16.12 25.12
C SER A 179 1.58 -14.78 24.46
N GLU A 180 0.43 -14.19 24.80
CA GLU A 180 0.01 -12.87 24.34
C GLU A 180 0.92 -11.76 24.92
N ILE A 181 1.28 -11.87 26.23
CA ILE A 181 2.25 -10.95 26.87
C ILE A 181 3.59 -11.01 26.15
N ALA A 182 4.12 -12.23 25.90
CA ALA A 182 5.38 -12.42 25.21
C ALA A 182 5.35 -11.84 23.78
N LEU A 183 4.24 -11.99 23.08
CA LEU A 183 4.04 -11.43 21.75
C LEU A 183 4.07 -9.90 21.77
N SER A 184 3.36 -9.26 22.70
CA SER A 184 3.38 -7.81 22.90
C SER A 184 4.79 -7.28 23.20
N GLN A 185 5.50 -7.94 24.12
CA GLN A 185 6.89 -7.58 24.49
C GLN A 185 7.86 -7.76 23.31
N LYS A 186 7.69 -8.81 22.51
CA LYS A 186 8.50 -9.05 21.31
C LYS A 186 8.30 -7.92 20.28
N ALA A 187 7.04 -7.53 20.00
CA ALA A 187 6.74 -6.44 19.10
C ALA A 187 7.37 -5.11 19.57
N ASP A 188 7.29 -4.81 20.87
CA ASP A 188 7.94 -3.64 21.48
C ASP A 188 9.46 -3.66 21.35
N THR A 189 10.09 -4.82 21.60
CA THR A 189 11.55 -4.99 21.47
C THR A 189 12.01 -4.77 20.03
N LEU A 190 11.27 -5.30 19.04
CA LEU A 190 11.60 -5.16 17.64
C LEU A 190 11.49 -3.70 17.19
N PHE A 191 10.44 -2.98 17.60
CA PHE A 191 10.29 -1.55 17.34
C PHE A 191 11.40 -0.71 17.96
N LYS A 192 11.73 -0.94 19.23
CA LYS A 192 12.78 -0.20 19.95
C LYS A 192 14.19 -0.40 19.39
N GLY A 193 14.41 -1.50 18.70
CA GLY A 193 15.69 -1.81 18.07
C GLY A 193 15.92 -1.17 16.70
N ILE A 194 15.03 -0.30 16.21
CA ILE A 194 15.21 0.42 14.96
C ILE A 194 15.97 1.72 15.24
N GLU A 195 17.13 1.90 14.61
CA GLU A 195 18.02 3.05 14.80
C GLU A 195 17.63 4.22 13.87
N TRP A 196 16.43 4.77 14.06
CA TRP A 196 15.87 5.83 13.20
C TRP A 196 16.81 7.03 13.00
N ASN A 197 17.48 7.45 14.06
CA ASN A 197 18.41 8.57 14.01
C ASN A 197 19.65 8.28 13.15
N TRP A 198 20.05 7.01 12.95
CA TRP A 198 21.10 6.64 12.01
C TRP A 198 20.78 7.10 10.61
N TYR A 199 19.53 6.89 10.19
CA TYR A 199 19.03 7.21 8.86
C TYR A 199 18.86 8.71 8.60
N THR A 200 19.23 9.57 9.54
CA THR A 200 19.39 11.01 9.27
C THR A 200 20.70 11.33 8.57
N LYS A 201 21.71 10.43 8.59
CA LYS A 201 23.04 10.69 8.05
C LYS A 201 23.72 11.91 8.75
N GLY A 202 23.24 12.29 9.93
CA GLY A 202 23.62 13.52 10.64
C GLY A 202 22.99 14.81 10.11
N GLU A 203 22.02 14.71 9.21
CA GLU A 203 21.32 15.82 8.58
C GLU A 203 19.91 16.03 9.14
N ASN A 204 19.26 17.14 8.77
CA ASN A 204 17.88 17.43 9.16
C ASN A 204 16.85 16.83 8.19
N THR A 205 17.00 15.57 7.83
CA THR A 205 16.03 14.76 7.07
C THR A 205 16.30 13.31 7.31
N LEU A 206 15.34 12.44 6.99
CA LEU A 206 15.54 10.98 6.93
C LEU A 206 15.90 10.57 5.51
N TYR A 207 16.65 9.47 5.40
CA TYR A 207 17.01 8.83 4.14
C TYR A 207 16.38 7.46 4.03
N TRP A 208 16.00 7.05 2.83
CA TRP A 208 15.25 5.83 2.55
C TRP A 208 16.08 4.58 2.82
N HIS A 209 17.31 4.55 2.28
CA HIS A 209 18.15 3.36 2.23
C HIS A 209 19.50 3.57 2.89
N TRP A 210 20.01 2.51 3.49
CA TRP A 210 21.41 2.36 3.84
C TRP A 210 21.88 0.94 3.47
N SER A 211 23.02 0.83 2.80
CA SER A 211 23.61 -0.42 2.34
C SER A 211 24.95 -0.69 3.05
N PRO A 212 25.25 -1.93 3.44
CA PRO A 212 26.57 -2.29 3.97
C PRO A 212 27.67 -2.19 2.90
N ASN A 213 27.31 -2.20 1.61
CA ASN A 213 28.26 -2.17 0.50
C ASN A 213 28.36 -0.79 -0.15
N PHE A 214 27.32 0.03 -0.07
CA PHE A 214 27.20 1.33 -0.76
C PHE A 214 26.85 2.47 0.20
N GLU A 215 26.71 2.21 1.50
CA GLU A 215 26.32 3.19 2.52
C GLU A 215 25.04 3.96 2.10
N PHE A 216 25.11 5.30 2.02
CA PHE A 216 24.01 6.17 1.61
C PHE A 216 24.08 6.60 0.13
N ASP A 217 24.73 5.84 -0.75
CA ASP A 217 24.94 6.23 -2.16
C ASP A 217 23.66 6.50 -2.95
N MET A 218 22.56 5.79 -2.63
CA MET A 218 21.25 6.09 -3.25
C MET A 218 20.77 7.50 -2.93
N ASN A 219 21.19 8.06 -1.79
CA ASN A 219 20.96 9.43 -1.35
C ASN A 219 19.51 9.92 -1.51
N MET A 220 18.54 9.04 -1.27
CA MET A 220 17.11 9.33 -1.39
C MET A 220 16.59 9.94 -0.08
N ALA A 221 16.61 11.25 0.02
CA ALA A 221 16.03 11.96 1.16
C ALA A 221 14.50 11.91 1.12
N LEU A 222 13.87 11.61 2.26
CA LEU A 222 12.41 11.55 2.43
C LEU A 222 11.86 12.97 2.58
N LYS A 223 11.25 13.53 1.52
CA LYS A 223 10.80 14.93 1.50
C LYS A 223 9.48 15.11 0.79
N GLY A 224 8.52 15.80 1.44
CA GLY A 224 7.25 16.17 0.85
C GLY A 224 6.22 15.04 0.90
N PHE A 225 5.04 15.28 0.32
CA PHE A 225 3.90 14.38 0.43
C PHE A 225 3.98 13.21 -0.56
N ASP A 226 4.15 12.06 0.01
CA ASP A 226 4.03 10.72 -0.55
C ASP A 226 3.65 9.74 0.59
N GLU A 227 4.10 8.48 0.56
CA GLU A 227 3.78 7.44 1.56
C GLU A 227 4.56 7.56 2.89
N VAL A 228 5.59 8.40 2.98
CA VAL A 228 6.63 8.30 4.03
C VAL A 228 6.32 9.01 5.36
N LEU A 229 5.14 9.64 5.53
CA LEU A 229 4.81 10.36 6.77
C LEU A 229 5.01 9.50 8.02
N ILE A 230 4.58 8.25 7.97
CA ILE A 230 4.64 7.34 9.11
C ILE A 230 6.07 7.08 9.57
N THR A 231 7.04 7.16 8.67
CA THR A 231 8.48 7.01 9.00
C THR A 231 8.92 8.11 9.96
N TYR A 232 8.52 9.35 9.73
CA TYR A 232 8.80 10.47 10.63
C TYR A 232 8.08 10.36 11.96
N VAL A 233 6.81 9.95 11.94
CA VAL A 233 6.01 9.78 13.16
C VAL A 233 6.64 8.71 14.07
N LEU A 234 7.00 7.55 13.50
CA LEU A 234 7.61 6.45 14.25
C LEU A 234 9.03 6.77 14.71
N ALA A 235 9.81 7.45 13.90
CA ALA A 235 11.13 7.92 14.27
C ALA A 235 11.06 8.90 15.48
N ALA A 236 10.09 9.81 15.51
CA ALA A 236 9.88 10.70 16.63
C ALA A 236 9.32 10.00 17.87
N ALA A 237 8.52 8.94 17.67
CA ALA A 237 7.94 8.10 18.72
C ALA A 237 8.95 7.15 19.37
N SER A 238 10.07 6.85 18.71
CA SER A 238 11.06 5.92 19.22
C SER A 238 11.60 6.36 20.59
N PRO A 239 11.52 5.50 21.63
CA PRO A 239 12.07 5.85 22.95
C PRO A 239 13.58 5.67 23.04
N THR A 240 14.21 5.04 22.06
CA THR A 240 15.65 4.67 22.06
C THR A 240 16.45 5.47 21.04
N HIS A 241 15.96 5.61 19.82
CA HIS A 241 16.69 6.18 18.68
C HIS A 241 15.87 7.28 17.98
N THR A 242 15.40 8.24 18.78
CA THR A 242 14.45 9.27 18.32
C THR A 242 15.08 10.36 17.46
N ILE A 243 14.27 10.98 16.61
CA ILE A 243 14.60 12.20 15.88
C ILE A 243 13.99 13.44 16.55
N ASN A 244 14.50 14.62 16.20
CA ASN A 244 13.99 15.91 16.66
C ASN A 244 13.12 16.60 15.60
N LYS A 245 12.26 17.56 16.01
CA LYS A 245 11.34 18.30 15.13
C LYS A 245 12.00 18.90 13.88
N PRO A 246 13.24 19.47 13.92
CA PRO A 246 13.91 19.96 12.72
C PRO A 246 14.06 18.92 11.59
N VAL A 247 14.25 17.63 11.92
CA VAL A 247 14.33 16.57 10.90
C VAL A 247 13.01 16.41 10.16
N TYR A 248 11.89 16.51 10.86
CA TYR A 248 10.55 16.52 10.28
C TYR A 248 10.29 17.81 9.47
N THR A 249 10.61 18.97 10.05
CA THR A 249 10.35 20.28 9.45
C THR A 249 11.09 20.44 8.12
N ASN A 250 12.37 20.07 8.06
CA ASN A 250 13.16 20.18 6.84
C ASN A 250 12.92 19.03 5.85
N GLY A 251 12.70 17.81 6.36
CA GLY A 251 12.40 16.63 5.57
C GLY A 251 10.98 16.67 5.05
N TRP A 252 10.06 16.03 5.75
CA TRP A 252 8.66 15.91 5.34
C TRP A 252 8.01 17.24 4.99
N ALA A 253 8.00 18.20 5.91
CA ALA A 253 7.27 19.45 5.74
C ALA A 253 7.95 20.43 4.76
N ARG A 254 9.21 20.20 4.37
CA ARG A 254 9.98 21.06 3.44
C ARG A 254 9.95 22.54 3.84
N ASN A 255 10.04 22.80 5.16
CA ASN A 255 9.90 24.15 5.74
C ASN A 255 8.58 24.85 5.34
N GLY A 256 7.49 24.13 5.24
CA GLY A 256 6.18 24.61 4.84
C GLY A 256 5.87 24.50 3.34
N ALA A 257 6.86 24.21 2.48
CA ALA A 257 6.63 24.03 1.05
C ALA A 257 5.83 22.75 0.71
N ILE A 258 5.46 21.96 1.69
CA ILE A 258 4.53 20.84 1.53
C ILE A 258 3.10 21.31 1.24
N ALA A 259 2.69 22.49 1.76
CA ALA A 259 1.36 23.02 1.54
C ALA A 259 1.13 23.43 0.09
N SER A 260 -0.04 23.13 -0.45
CA SER A 260 -0.42 23.44 -1.83
C SER A 260 -1.55 24.48 -1.89
N PRO A 261 -1.41 25.53 -2.71
CA PRO A 261 -2.53 26.44 -3.02
C PRO A 261 -3.40 25.93 -4.18
N ALA A 262 -3.01 24.84 -4.84
CA ALA A 262 -3.71 24.31 -6.01
C ALA A 262 -5.02 23.64 -5.66
N SER A 263 -5.91 23.51 -6.65
CA SER A 263 -7.17 22.77 -6.54
C SER A 263 -7.45 22.00 -7.83
N GLN A 264 -8.20 20.89 -7.70
CA GLN A 264 -8.70 20.11 -8.80
C GLN A 264 -10.19 19.82 -8.55
N TYR A 265 -11.03 19.91 -9.58
CA TYR A 265 -12.50 19.71 -9.48
C TYR A 265 -13.16 20.56 -8.36
N GLY A 266 -12.62 21.76 -8.10
CA GLY A 266 -13.10 22.63 -7.02
C GLY A 266 -12.70 22.22 -5.60
N LEU A 267 -11.87 21.18 -5.45
CA LEU A 267 -11.36 20.69 -4.16
C LEU A 267 -9.90 21.12 -3.98
N PRO A 268 -9.53 21.74 -2.83
CA PRO A 268 -8.13 22.04 -2.52
C PRO A 268 -7.29 20.77 -2.47
N LEU A 269 -6.08 20.80 -3.03
CA LEU A 269 -5.13 19.71 -2.88
C LEU A 269 -4.63 19.58 -1.43
N VAL A 270 -4.55 20.68 -0.70
CA VAL A 270 -3.98 20.81 0.65
C VAL A 270 -2.47 20.62 0.67
N VAL A 271 -1.95 19.60 0.00
CA VAL A 271 -0.52 19.28 -0.08
C VAL A 271 -0.01 19.23 -1.52
N ASN A 272 1.28 19.51 -1.71
CA ASN A 272 1.98 19.30 -2.98
C ASN A 272 2.41 17.82 -3.08
N HIS A 273 1.77 17.07 -3.95
CA HIS A 273 2.12 15.68 -4.22
C HIS A 273 3.43 15.59 -5.01
N ASN A 274 4.38 14.78 -4.55
CA ASN A 274 5.79 14.80 -5.00
C ASN A 274 6.01 14.66 -6.51
N THR A 275 5.31 13.76 -7.19
CA THR A 275 5.48 13.53 -8.64
C THR A 275 4.33 14.04 -9.48
N ALA A 276 3.40 14.79 -8.87
CA ALA A 276 2.17 15.25 -9.51
C ALA A 276 1.94 16.77 -9.27
N PRO A 277 2.81 17.65 -9.77
CA PRO A 277 2.71 19.09 -9.51
C PRO A 277 1.35 19.65 -9.96
N GLY A 278 0.64 20.30 -9.02
CA GLY A 278 -0.70 20.86 -9.27
C GLY A 278 -1.82 19.82 -9.42
N ASN A 279 -1.56 18.55 -9.16
CA ASN A 279 -2.53 17.45 -9.23
C ASN A 279 -2.28 16.45 -8.09
N VAL A 280 -3.04 15.35 -8.08
CA VAL A 280 -2.87 14.26 -7.12
C VAL A 280 -1.95 13.16 -7.67
N GLY A 281 -1.20 12.53 -6.76
CA GLY A 281 -0.40 11.33 -7.03
C GLY A 281 -1.23 10.03 -6.93
N PRO A 282 -0.59 8.87 -6.91
CA PRO A 282 -1.25 7.58 -6.76
C PRO A 282 -1.87 7.46 -5.36
N MET A 283 -3.00 6.73 -5.27
CA MET A 283 -3.81 6.68 -4.04
C MET A 283 -3.08 6.10 -2.82
N PHE A 284 -2.09 5.22 -2.99
CA PHE A 284 -1.37 4.62 -1.87
C PHE A 284 -0.70 5.66 -0.94
N TRP A 285 -0.40 6.86 -1.43
CA TRP A 285 0.11 7.95 -0.61
C TRP A 285 -0.85 8.42 0.48
N SER A 286 -2.15 8.20 0.30
CA SER A 286 -3.17 8.46 1.32
C SER A 286 -3.61 7.19 2.06
N HIS A 287 -2.96 6.05 1.82
CA HIS A 287 -3.28 4.80 2.50
C HIS A 287 -2.18 4.34 3.45
N TYR A 288 -0.95 4.14 2.97
CA TYR A 288 0.09 3.40 3.70
C TYR A 288 0.43 4.00 5.06
N SER A 289 0.68 5.30 5.13
CA SER A 289 0.88 5.99 6.41
C SER A 289 -0.36 5.98 7.30
N PHE A 290 -1.55 5.92 6.70
CA PHE A 290 -2.83 6.12 7.40
C PHE A 290 -3.57 4.81 7.73
N LEU A 291 -2.94 3.67 7.55
CA LEU A 291 -3.52 2.39 8.00
C LEU A 291 -3.69 2.35 9.52
N ALA A 292 -2.72 2.92 10.25
CA ALA A 292 -2.77 3.03 11.71
C ALA A 292 -2.79 4.48 12.21
N LEU A 293 -2.24 5.45 11.49
CA LEU A 293 -2.31 6.88 11.81
C LEU A 293 -3.66 7.45 11.39
N ASP A 294 -4.51 7.86 12.33
CA ASP A 294 -5.82 8.45 12.03
C ASP A 294 -5.67 9.87 11.47
N PRO A 295 -6.02 10.14 10.20
CA PRO A 295 -5.91 11.48 9.64
C PRO A 295 -7.02 12.42 10.08
N ARG A 296 -8.12 11.92 10.66
CA ARG A 296 -9.30 12.73 11.03
C ARG A 296 -8.99 13.66 12.19
N GLY A 297 -9.15 14.94 11.96
CA GLY A 297 -8.83 15.97 12.94
C GLY A 297 -7.35 16.03 13.33
N LEU A 298 -6.46 15.41 12.51
CA LEU A 298 -5.01 15.47 12.65
C LEU A 298 -4.47 16.64 11.82
N THR A 299 -3.76 17.54 12.50
CA THR A 299 -3.11 18.71 11.88
C THR A 299 -1.70 18.86 12.41
N ASP A 300 -0.84 19.48 11.64
CA ASP A 300 0.42 20.06 12.08
C ASP A 300 0.45 21.56 11.76
N ASP A 301 1.62 22.19 11.82
CA ASP A 301 1.78 23.61 11.51
C ASP A 301 1.47 23.95 10.02
N TYR A 302 1.33 22.96 9.14
CA TYR A 302 1.28 23.15 7.68
C TYR A 302 0.07 22.50 7.02
N VAL A 303 -0.44 21.40 7.54
CA VAL A 303 -1.37 20.48 6.85
C VAL A 303 -2.53 20.07 7.76
N ASN A 304 -3.73 19.99 7.17
CA ASN A 304 -4.85 19.23 7.71
C ASN A 304 -4.92 17.88 6.97
N TYR A 305 -4.51 16.80 7.63
CA TYR A 305 -4.38 15.48 7.01
C TYR A 305 -5.73 14.83 6.66
N GLY A 306 -6.77 15.09 7.45
CA GLY A 306 -8.12 14.64 7.12
C GLY A 306 -8.64 15.24 5.81
N ASN A 307 -8.38 16.53 5.60
CA ASN A 307 -8.72 17.20 4.34
C ASN A 307 -7.83 16.71 3.19
N ALA A 308 -6.51 16.55 3.43
CA ALA A 308 -5.58 16.10 2.40
C ALA A 308 -5.97 14.72 1.86
N THR A 309 -6.20 13.72 2.73
CA THR A 309 -6.56 12.35 2.32
C THR A 309 -7.94 12.27 1.69
N THR A 310 -8.93 12.96 2.27
CA THR A 310 -10.31 12.95 1.74
C THR A 310 -10.40 13.64 0.39
N ASN A 311 -9.73 14.78 0.21
CA ASN A 311 -9.73 15.49 -1.07
C ASN A 311 -8.95 14.72 -2.13
N HIS A 312 -7.83 14.07 -1.77
CA HIS A 312 -7.12 13.17 -2.69
C HIS A 312 -8.04 12.08 -3.23
N ALA A 313 -8.77 11.38 -2.34
CA ALA A 313 -9.72 10.34 -2.73
C ALA A 313 -10.84 10.86 -3.64
N LYS A 314 -11.44 12.02 -3.31
CA LYS A 314 -12.50 12.64 -4.11
C LYS A 314 -12.01 13.11 -5.47
N ILE A 315 -10.82 13.71 -5.55
CA ILE A 315 -10.21 14.16 -6.79
C ILE A 315 -9.92 12.95 -7.70
N MET A 316 -9.36 11.88 -7.14
CA MET A 316 -9.08 10.65 -7.88
C MET A 316 -10.37 10.00 -8.43
N TYR A 317 -11.42 9.93 -7.61
CA TYR A 317 -12.73 9.47 -8.04
C TYR A 317 -13.28 10.31 -9.19
N GLN A 318 -13.29 11.65 -9.03
CA GLN A 318 -13.82 12.56 -10.03
C GLN A 318 -13.03 12.49 -11.36
N TYR A 319 -11.71 12.34 -11.28
CA TYR A 319 -10.87 12.12 -12.45
C TYR A 319 -11.29 10.87 -13.23
N CYS A 320 -11.53 9.76 -12.55
CA CYS A 320 -11.97 8.53 -13.21
C CYS A 320 -13.40 8.65 -13.78
N VAL A 321 -14.31 9.37 -13.10
CA VAL A 321 -15.67 9.61 -13.60
C VAL A 321 -15.66 10.53 -14.82
N ASP A 322 -14.87 11.59 -14.77
CA ASP A 322 -14.69 12.55 -15.89
C ASP A 322 -13.99 11.89 -17.10
N ASN A 323 -13.13 10.93 -16.82
CA ASN A 323 -12.44 10.11 -17.81
C ASN A 323 -11.83 10.93 -18.96
N PRO A 324 -10.94 11.89 -18.71
CA PRO A 324 -10.48 12.83 -19.75
C PRO A 324 -9.68 12.16 -20.87
N LYS A 325 -9.22 10.93 -20.66
CA LYS A 325 -8.52 10.14 -21.69
C LYS A 325 -9.42 9.18 -22.46
N GLY A 326 -10.70 9.06 -22.09
CA GLY A 326 -11.69 8.23 -22.80
C GLY A 326 -11.49 6.72 -22.64
N TRP A 327 -10.92 6.26 -21.52
CA TRP A 327 -10.72 4.83 -21.26
C TRP A 327 -12.07 4.12 -21.07
N LEU A 328 -12.29 3.03 -21.80
CA LEU A 328 -13.47 2.18 -21.57
C LEU A 328 -13.41 1.60 -20.15
N GLY A 329 -14.54 1.65 -19.46
CA GLY A 329 -14.69 1.09 -18.11
C GLY A 329 -14.47 2.07 -16.96
N TYR A 330 -13.89 3.24 -17.20
CA TYR A 330 -13.79 4.29 -16.19
C TYR A 330 -15.17 4.94 -15.98
N ASN A 331 -15.68 4.88 -14.76
CA ASN A 331 -16.99 5.46 -14.39
C ASN A 331 -17.17 5.46 -12.86
N SER A 332 -18.35 5.85 -12.38
CA SER A 332 -18.67 5.94 -10.94
C SER A 332 -18.69 4.60 -10.18
N LYS A 333 -18.67 3.46 -10.86
CA LYS A 333 -18.59 2.12 -10.25
C LYS A 333 -17.25 1.44 -10.45
N SER A 334 -16.41 1.93 -11.34
CA SER A 334 -15.14 1.31 -11.74
C SER A 334 -14.08 2.40 -11.86
N TRP A 335 -13.32 2.60 -10.77
CA TRP A 335 -12.39 3.71 -10.60
C TRP A 335 -11.25 3.35 -9.64
N GLY A 336 -10.20 4.16 -9.62
CA GLY A 336 -9.09 4.06 -8.68
C GLY A 336 -7.75 3.82 -9.38
N LEU A 337 -6.81 4.74 -9.15
CA LEU A 337 -5.45 4.70 -9.69
C LEU A 337 -4.44 4.68 -8.52
N THR A 338 -3.56 3.69 -8.55
CA THR A 338 -2.42 3.60 -7.64
C THR A 338 -1.29 2.82 -8.30
N ALA A 339 -0.16 2.67 -7.61
CA ALA A 339 0.89 1.77 -8.07
C ALA A 339 0.37 0.32 -8.03
N SER A 340 0.53 -0.42 -9.11
CA SER A 340 0.01 -1.78 -9.26
C SER A 340 0.63 -2.50 -10.46
N TYR A 341 0.27 -3.75 -10.66
CA TYR A 341 0.44 -4.37 -11.96
C TYR A 341 -0.16 -3.48 -13.06
N SER A 342 0.48 -3.49 -14.21
CA SER A 342 0.09 -2.74 -15.37
C SER A 342 0.21 -3.61 -16.63
N ARG A 343 -0.43 -3.17 -17.71
CA ARG A 343 -0.27 -3.79 -19.01
C ARG A 343 0.79 -3.01 -19.80
N ASN A 344 1.85 -3.70 -20.20
CA ASN A 344 2.87 -3.10 -21.06
C ASN A 344 2.25 -2.68 -22.41
N PRO A 345 2.32 -1.40 -22.79
CA PRO A 345 1.66 -0.92 -24.01
C PRO A 345 2.26 -1.49 -25.29
N LEU A 346 3.51 -1.94 -25.27
CA LEU A 346 4.21 -2.47 -26.46
C LEU A 346 4.00 -3.98 -26.63
N THR A 347 4.09 -4.74 -25.54
CA THR A 347 4.08 -6.21 -25.60
C THR A 347 2.69 -6.79 -25.26
N GLY A 348 1.85 -6.02 -24.59
CA GLY A 348 0.58 -6.49 -24.02
C GLY A 348 0.72 -7.39 -22.80
N GLY A 349 1.95 -7.73 -22.39
CA GLY A 349 2.23 -8.49 -21.17
C GLY A 349 2.15 -7.66 -19.91
N ASP A 350 2.45 -8.31 -18.79
CA ASP A 350 2.43 -7.64 -17.49
C ASP A 350 3.64 -6.71 -17.32
N ASP A 351 3.40 -5.62 -16.62
CA ASP A 351 4.35 -4.58 -16.23
C ASP A 351 3.97 -4.08 -14.83
N TYR A 352 4.65 -3.07 -14.33
CA TYR A 352 4.30 -2.35 -13.09
C TYR A 352 4.36 -0.85 -13.32
N SER A 353 3.39 -0.11 -12.80
CA SER A 353 3.37 1.36 -12.95
C SER A 353 2.66 2.04 -11.78
N ALA A 354 3.15 3.22 -11.41
CA ALA A 354 2.45 4.10 -10.49
C ALA A 354 1.39 4.91 -11.26
N HIS A 355 0.15 4.39 -11.30
CA HIS A 355 -0.96 5.06 -11.99
C HIS A 355 -1.47 6.25 -11.18
N GLN A 356 -1.61 7.38 -11.86
CA GLN A 356 -2.11 8.65 -11.35
C GLN A 356 -2.63 9.50 -12.54
N PRO A 357 -3.33 10.61 -12.36
CA PRO A 357 -3.86 11.40 -13.48
C PRO A 357 -2.82 11.78 -14.54
N SER A 358 -1.56 12.10 -14.14
CA SER A 358 -0.47 12.41 -15.06
C SER A 358 0.17 11.16 -15.71
N ASN A 359 -0.04 9.96 -15.14
CA ASN A 359 0.46 8.68 -15.64
C ASN A 359 -0.68 7.64 -15.68
N ASP A 360 -1.75 7.98 -16.36
CA ASP A 360 -2.92 7.12 -16.54
C ASP A 360 -2.78 6.31 -17.81
N LEU A 361 -2.72 4.98 -17.67
CA LEU A 361 -2.54 3.99 -18.73
C LEU A 361 -3.81 3.18 -19.00
N GLY A 362 -4.97 3.59 -18.50
CA GLY A 362 -6.25 2.88 -18.68
C GLY A 362 -6.37 1.62 -17.79
N ILE A 363 -5.67 1.61 -16.67
CA ILE A 363 -5.67 0.53 -15.69
C ILE A 363 -6.41 0.97 -14.44
N ILE A 364 -7.25 0.11 -13.89
CA ILE A 364 -7.93 0.30 -12.61
C ILE A 364 -7.35 -0.67 -11.60
N THR A 365 -7.06 -0.16 -10.42
CA THR A 365 -6.55 -0.91 -9.28
C THR A 365 -7.60 -0.93 -8.17
N PRO A 366 -8.26 -2.07 -7.90
CA PRO A 366 -9.34 -2.16 -6.91
C PRO A 366 -8.99 -1.63 -5.53
N THR A 367 -7.77 -1.88 -5.03
CA THR A 367 -7.32 -1.40 -3.72
C THR A 367 -7.41 0.12 -3.60
N ALA A 368 -7.14 0.88 -4.67
CA ALA A 368 -7.23 2.34 -4.67
C ALA A 368 -8.63 2.86 -4.32
N ALA A 369 -9.66 2.15 -4.75
CA ALA A 369 -11.05 2.50 -4.43
C ALA A 369 -11.51 1.91 -3.09
N LEU A 370 -11.20 0.64 -2.81
CA LEU A 370 -11.69 -0.06 -1.63
C LEU A 370 -11.04 0.46 -0.33
N SER A 371 -9.76 0.80 -0.38
CA SER A 371 -9.05 1.36 0.77
C SER A 371 -9.41 2.83 1.04
N ASN A 372 -10.16 3.44 0.14
CA ASN A 372 -10.78 4.75 0.36
C ASN A 372 -12.10 4.69 1.16
N MET A 373 -12.50 3.53 1.65
CA MET A 373 -13.76 3.38 2.41
C MET A 373 -13.94 4.42 3.53
N PRO A 374 -12.92 4.83 4.31
CA PRO A 374 -13.08 5.89 5.30
C PRO A 374 -13.24 7.31 4.71
N TYR A 375 -12.80 7.54 3.48
CA TYR A 375 -12.74 8.86 2.84
C TYR A 375 -13.92 9.10 1.89
N THR A 376 -14.29 8.06 1.13
CA THR A 376 -15.36 8.11 0.11
C THR A 376 -16.23 6.84 0.20
N PRO A 377 -16.98 6.65 1.31
CA PRO A 377 -17.68 5.39 1.58
C PRO A 377 -18.73 5.01 0.52
N VAL A 378 -19.43 5.98 -0.04
CA VAL A 378 -20.46 5.73 -1.06
C VAL A 378 -19.82 5.24 -2.36
N GLU A 379 -18.79 5.92 -2.81
CA GLU A 379 -18.06 5.64 -4.03
C GLU A 379 -17.31 4.30 -3.93
N SER A 380 -16.69 4.03 -2.78
CA SER A 380 -16.00 2.77 -2.48
C SER A 380 -16.98 1.59 -2.42
N MET A 381 -18.18 1.78 -1.82
CA MET A 381 -19.23 0.75 -1.83
C MET A 381 -19.77 0.49 -3.24
N ASN A 382 -19.86 1.49 -4.10
CA ASN A 382 -20.28 1.29 -5.49
C ASN A 382 -19.25 0.42 -6.25
N MET A 383 -17.95 0.65 -6.03
CA MET A 383 -16.89 -0.20 -6.58
C MET A 383 -16.98 -1.63 -6.03
N LEU A 384 -17.21 -1.78 -4.73
CA LEU A 384 -17.32 -3.10 -4.10
C LEU A 384 -18.50 -3.91 -4.65
N ARG A 385 -19.67 -3.28 -4.85
CA ARG A 385 -20.84 -3.91 -5.51
C ARG A 385 -20.54 -4.27 -6.96
N PHE A 386 -19.88 -3.40 -7.70
CA PHE A 386 -19.47 -3.66 -9.08
C PHE A 386 -18.57 -4.90 -9.18
N LEU A 387 -17.60 -5.04 -8.27
CA LEU A 387 -16.69 -6.18 -8.26
C LEU A 387 -17.41 -7.48 -7.88
N TYR A 388 -18.12 -7.50 -6.75
CA TYR A 388 -18.65 -8.74 -6.16
C TYR A 388 -20.04 -9.13 -6.65
N ASN A 389 -20.92 -8.17 -6.91
CA ASN A 389 -22.30 -8.47 -7.37
C ASN A 389 -22.39 -8.54 -8.89
N GLU A 390 -21.66 -7.70 -9.63
CA GLU A 390 -21.82 -7.57 -11.08
C GLU A 390 -20.73 -8.34 -11.86
N ASN A 391 -19.50 -8.51 -11.30
CA ASN A 391 -18.34 -9.01 -12.05
C ASN A 391 -17.47 -10.02 -11.27
N TYR A 392 -18.04 -10.78 -10.36
CA TYR A 392 -17.32 -11.68 -9.46
C TYR A 392 -16.36 -12.62 -10.21
N SER A 393 -16.86 -13.34 -11.20
CA SER A 393 -16.09 -14.32 -11.96
C SER A 393 -14.94 -13.74 -12.77
N LYS A 394 -14.95 -12.41 -13.00
CA LYS A 394 -13.94 -11.73 -13.81
C LYS A 394 -12.84 -11.10 -12.97
N TYR A 395 -13.18 -10.52 -11.83
CA TYR A 395 -12.25 -9.66 -11.08
C TYR A 395 -11.92 -10.18 -9.68
N ILE A 396 -12.62 -11.22 -9.20
CA ILE A 396 -12.39 -11.79 -7.87
C ILE A 396 -11.70 -13.16 -8.00
N GLY A 397 -10.58 -13.28 -7.35
CA GLY A 397 -9.81 -14.52 -7.27
C GLY A 397 -9.74 -15.10 -5.85
N VAL A 398 -8.70 -15.89 -5.60
CA VAL A 398 -8.55 -16.69 -4.35
C VAL A 398 -8.36 -15.86 -3.08
N ALA A 399 -7.86 -14.63 -3.23
CA ALA A 399 -7.62 -13.69 -2.13
C ALA A 399 -8.38 -12.36 -2.31
N GLY A 400 -9.56 -12.40 -2.97
CA GLY A 400 -10.37 -11.24 -3.26
C GLY A 400 -10.08 -10.59 -4.60
N PRO A 401 -10.26 -9.28 -4.75
CA PRO A 401 -10.02 -8.58 -6.00
C PRO A 401 -8.58 -8.78 -6.48
N TYR A 402 -8.42 -9.12 -7.76
CA TYR A 402 -7.12 -9.09 -8.40
C TYR A 402 -6.51 -7.68 -8.35
N ASP A 403 -5.19 -7.61 -8.42
CA ASP A 403 -4.44 -6.38 -8.24
C ASP A 403 -4.84 -5.28 -9.23
N ALA A 404 -4.99 -5.61 -10.50
CA ALA A 404 -5.33 -4.64 -11.54
C ALA A 404 -6.12 -5.25 -12.69
N TYR A 405 -6.89 -4.38 -13.37
CA TYR A 405 -7.59 -4.74 -14.61
C TYR A 405 -7.77 -3.53 -15.55
N SER A 406 -8.08 -3.82 -16.80
CA SER A 406 -8.48 -2.84 -17.80
C SER A 406 -9.65 -3.36 -18.63
N VAL A 407 -10.77 -2.64 -18.60
CA VAL A 407 -11.89 -2.91 -19.51
C VAL A 407 -11.51 -2.55 -20.96
N HIS A 408 -10.77 -1.45 -21.12
CA HIS A 408 -10.34 -0.96 -22.44
C HIS A 408 -9.51 -1.99 -23.22
N TYR A 409 -8.61 -2.67 -22.53
CA TYR A 409 -7.74 -3.69 -23.14
C TYR A 409 -8.26 -5.13 -22.97
N ASN A 410 -9.44 -5.31 -22.36
CA ASN A 410 -9.95 -6.62 -21.94
C ASN A 410 -8.87 -7.46 -21.22
N TRP A 411 -8.18 -6.83 -20.27
CA TRP A 411 -7.04 -7.40 -19.53
C TRP A 411 -7.35 -7.44 -18.04
N VAL A 412 -6.94 -8.53 -17.39
CA VAL A 412 -6.96 -8.71 -15.93
C VAL A 412 -5.69 -9.44 -15.56
N THR A 413 -5.01 -9.01 -14.51
CA THR A 413 -3.87 -9.74 -13.98
C THR A 413 -4.34 -10.71 -12.89
N PRO A 414 -4.12 -12.04 -13.02
CA PRO A 414 -4.53 -13.02 -12.00
C PRO A 414 -3.52 -13.05 -10.84
N ARG A 415 -3.17 -11.90 -10.29
CA ARG A 415 -2.06 -11.70 -9.34
C ARG A 415 -2.44 -10.74 -8.23
N TYR A 416 -1.60 -10.74 -7.21
CA TYR A 416 -1.74 -9.90 -6.01
C TYR A 416 -0.37 -9.37 -5.59
N LEU A 417 -0.35 -8.17 -5.00
CA LEU A 417 0.77 -7.58 -4.28
C LEU A 417 0.41 -7.46 -2.79
N ALA A 418 1.35 -7.79 -1.90
CA ALA A 418 1.13 -7.69 -0.47
C ALA A 418 0.73 -6.28 -0.03
N ILE A 419 1.43 -5.30 -0.61
CA ILE A 419 1.28 -3.89 -0.23
C ILE A 419 -0.09 -3.33 -0.66
N ASP A 420 -0.68 -3.87 -1.71
CA ASP A 420 -2.02 -3.47 -2.17
C ASP A 420 -3.12 -4.21 -1.42
N GLN A 421 -3.01 -5.54 -1.28
CA GLN A 421 -3.99 -6.34 -0.52
C GLN A 421 -4.05 -5.96 0.95
N GLY A 422 -2.91 -5.54 1.52
CA GLY A 422 -2.79 -5.23 2.93
C GLY A 422 -3.49 -3.94 3.37
N THR A 423 -3.92 -3.10 2.46
CA THR A 423 -4.65 -1.86 2.78
C THR A 423 -6.15 -2.08 2.90
N ILE A 424 -6.71 -3.08 2.20
CA ILE A 424 -8.17 -3.27 2.05
C ILE A 424 -8.85 -3.54 3.39
N ALA A 425 -8.49 -4.63 4.06
CA ALA A 425 -9.15 -5.03 5.31
C ALA A 425 -8.93 -4.03 6.46
N PRO A 426 -7.71 -3.47 6.68
CA PRO A 426 -7.47 -2.42 7.66
C PRO A 426 -8.31 -1.17 7.45
N MET A 427 -8.38 -0.62 6.23
CA MET A 427 -9.11 0.60 5.96
C MET A 427 -10.63 0.41 6.07
N ILE A 428 -11.16 -0.73 5.63
CA ILE A 428 -12.57 -1.08 5.85
C ILE A 428 -12.86 -1.20 7.34
N GLU A 429 -11.99 -1.81 8.15
CA GLU A 429 -12.19 -1.92 9.59
C GLU A 429 -12.12 -0.56 10.28
N ASN A 430 -11.21 0.31 9.84
CA ASN A 430 -11.15 1.68 10.34
C ASN A 430 -12.43 2.48 10.02
N HIS A 431 -13.00 2.29 8.83
CA HIS A 431 -14.31 2.85 8.50
C HIS A 431 -15.41 2.33 9.44
N LYS A 432 -15.46 1.03 9.69
CA LYS A 432 -16.50 0.40 10.52
C LYS A 432 -16.39 0.78 12.00
N THR A 433 -15.17 0.73 12.56
CA THR A 433 -14.98 0.76 14.02
C THR A 433 -13.79 1.58 14.49
N GLN A 434 -12.96 2.13 13.59
CA GLN A 434 -11.75 2.89 13.91
C GLN A 434 -10.68 2.04 14.66
N PHE A 435 -10.75 0.74 14.54
CA PHE A 435 -10.03 -0.19 15.41
C PHE A 435 -8.52 -0.02 15.40
N LEU A 436 -7.87 -0.01 14.23
CA LEU A 436 -6.41 0.12 14.15
C LEU A 436 -5.97 1.55 14.50
N TRP A 437 -6.76 2.55 14.11
CA TRP A 437 -6.53 3.93 14.50
C TRP A 437 -6.55 4.10 16.01
N GLN A 438 -7.51 3.51 16.72
CA GLN A 438 -7.57 3.57 18.18
C GLN A 438 -6.38 2.87 18.84
N LEU A 439 -5.95 1.71 18.33
CA LEU A 439 -4.77 1.03 18.86
C LEU A 439 -3.52 1.92 18.74
N PHE A 440 -3.26 2.43 17.56
CA PHE A 440 -2.03 3.17 17.28
C PHE A 440 -2.00 4.55 17.93
N MET A 441 -3.07 5.34 17.78
CA MET A 441 -3.14 6.71 18.28
C MET A 441 -3.22 6.82 19.82
N ASN A 442 -3.61 5.74 20.50
CA ASN A 442 -3.58 5.65 21.96
C ASN A 442 -2.28 5.07 22.52
N ALA A 443 -1.33 4.68 21.68
CA ALA A 443 0.01 4.28 22.10
C ALA A 443 0.77 5.49 22.67
N PRO A 444 1.27 5.43 23.93
CA PRO A 444 1.84 6.63 24.60
C PRO A 444 3.03 7.22 23.88
N ASP A 445 3.90 6.37 23.31
CA ASP A 445 5.09 6.77 22.58
C ASP A 445 4.73 7.41 21.22
N VAL A 446 3.76 6.86 20.51
CA VAL A 446 3.23 7.45 19.27
C VAL A 446 2.66 8.84 19.54
N ARG A 447 1.82 8.97 20.58
CA ARG A 447 1.25 10.25 20.97
C ARG A 447 2.32 11.28 21.31
N GLN A 448 3.34 10.89 22.08
CA GLN A 448 4.47 11.76 22.41
C GLN A 448 5.27 12.16 21.17
N GLY A 449 5.49 11.22 20.24
CA GLY A 449 6.14 11.48 18.97
C GLY A 449 5.39 12.51 18.12
N LEU A 450 4.08 12.34 17.98
CA LEU A 450 3.22 13.29 17.27
C LEU A 450 3.28 14.70 17.89
N ILE A 451 3.11 14.82 19.22
CA ILE A 451 3.23 16.09 19.94
C ILE A 451 4.61 16.73 19.73
N LYS A 452 5.68 15.93 19.81
CA LYS A 452 7.06 16.38 19.60
C LYS A 452 7.28 16.99 18.21
N LEU A 453 6.63 16.42 17.19
CA LEU A 453 6.67 16.96 15.82
C LEU A 453 5.78 18.19 15.61
N GLY A 454 4.89 18.49 16.54
CA GLY A 454 3.96 19.61 16.48
C GLY A 454 2.59 19.26 15.91
N PHE A 455 2.23 17.97 15.95
CA PHE A 455 0.88 17.54 15.59
C PHE A 455 -0.11 17.83 16.70
N HIS A 456 -1.35 18.09 16.27
CA HIS A 456 -2.54 18.20 17.11
C HIS A 456 -3.62 17.25 16.58
N SER A 457 -4.37 16.64 17.47
CA SER A 457 -5.49 15.78 17.10
C SER A 457 -6.71 16.10 17.94
N THR A 458 -7.78 16.55 17.27
CA THR A 458 -9.08 16.81 17.93
C THR A 458 -9.79 15.51 18.31
N GLN A 459 -9.50 14.40 17.62
CA GLN A 459 -10.07 13.07 17.90
C GLN A 459 -9.48 12.45 19.18
N TYR A 460 -8.19 12.71 19.46
CA TYR A 460 -7.45 12.08 20.56
C TYR A 460 -7.04 13.07 21.67
N GLY A 461 -7.38 14.34 21.53
CA GLY A 461 -7.24 15.35 22.58
C GLY A 461 -5.78 15.70 22.92
N PHE A 462 -4.96 15.97 21.92
CA PHE A 462 -3.60 16.52 22.10
C PHE A 462 -3.26 17.56 21.04
#